data_216c81b8b262df6bd2d628d0bdb7903c
#
_entry.id   216c81b8b262df6bd2d628d0bdb7903c
#
_cell.length_a   1.000
_cell.length_b   1.000
_cell.length_c   1.000
_cell.angle_alpha   90.00
_cell.angle_beta   90.00
_cell.angle_gamma   90.00
#
_symmetry.space_group_name_H-M   'P 1'
#
loop_
_entity.id
_entity.type
_entity.pdbx_description
1 polymer ?
#
loop_
_entity_poly.entity_id
_entity_poly.type
_entity_poly.pdbx_seq_one_letter_code
_entity_poly.pdbx_strand_id
1 'polypeptide(L)'
;MAKLGEVFTIASGGTPDKKKPFYYENGTIPWVKTGDLKTQYVPEGIECITEEGLDNSSAKLFPPNTVLVAMYGATIGACSILPYEAATNQACAAFLPNENVLPTYLYYFLSSKREQFVKDGVGGAQPNISAGYLKNVQFGLIPMQQQIDIVEKLDKVEKLIALRKEQLAKLDQLVKSRFVEMFGDLAAPDCKWDSEKLVYACVNPEVNLVQFGNSKINPEEKKVMNMVR
;
A
#
# COMPACT_ATOMS: atom_id res chain seq x y z
N MET A 1 -18.06 -23.28 5.34
CA MET A 1 -17.02 -22.64 4.48
C MET A 1 -17.44 -22.79 3.04
N ALA A 2 -17.45 -21.72 2.23
CA ALA A 2 -17.76 -21.72 0.80
C ALA A 2 -16.50 -21.31 0.03
N LYS A 3 -16.42 -21.57 -1.27
CA LYS A 3 -15.36 -21.03 -2.10
C LYS A 3 -15.70 -19.60 -2.53
N LEU A 4 -14.70 -18.73 -2.67
CA LEU A 4 -14.93 -17.36 -3.15
C LEU A 4 -15.67 -17.32 -4.49
N GLY A 5 -15.38 -18.25 -5.40
CA GLY A 5 -16.08 -18.35 -6.69
C GLY A 5 -17.52 -18.85 -6.63
N GLU A 6 -17.96 -19.40 -5.50
CA GLU A 6 -19.36 -19.77 -5.23
C GLU A 6 -20.16 -18.58 -4.66
N VAL A 7 -19.44 -17.65 -3.99
CA VAL A 7 -20.06 -16.48 -3.32
C VAL A 7 -20.03 -15.25 -4.21
N PHE A 8 -18.96 -15.07 -5.00
CA PHE A 8 -18.73 -13.87 -5.79
C PHE A 8 -18.61 -14.14 -7.27
N THR A 9 -19.14 -13.23 -8.08
CA THR A 9 -18.72 -13.09 -9.47
C THR A 9 -17.36 -12.42 -9.49
N ILE A 10 -16.34 -13.12 -10.01
CA ILE A 10 -14.98 -12.63 -10.11
C ILE A 10 -14.64 -12.39 -11.57
N ALA A 11 -14.29 -11.17 -11.92
CA ALA A 11 -13.92 -10.75 -13.26
C ALA A 11 -12.55 -10.04 -13.26
N SER A 12 -12.02 -9.76 -14.42
CA SER A 12 -10.86 -8.89 -14.60
C SER A 12 -11.15 -7.87 -15.69
N GLY A 13 -10.52 -6.73 -15.60
CA GLY A 13 -10.56 -5.71 -16.63
C GLY A 13 -9.58 -5.95 -17.76
N GLY A 14 -9.16 -4.87 -18.41
CA GLY A 14 -8.22 -4.87 -19.52
C GLY A 14 -7.47 -3.56 -19.63
N THR A 15 -6.51 -3.55 -20.55
CA THR A 15 -5.69 -2.38 -20.84
C THR A 15 -5.96 -1.94 -22.27
N PRO A 16 -6.47 -0.72 -22.50
CA PRO A 16 -6.55 -0.15 -23.84
C PRO A 16 -5.16 -0.07 -24.50
N ASP A 17 -5.12 -0.08 -25.82
CA ASP A 17 -3.85 -0.03 -26.55
C ASP A 17 -3.08 1.28 -26.23
N LYS A 18 -1.95 1.14 -25.54
CA LYS A 18 -1.10 2.27 -25.14
C LYS A 18 -0.47 3.04 -26.31
N LYS A 19 -0.47 2.45 -27.51
CA LYS A 19 -0.01 3.11 -28.74
C LYS A 19 -1.00 4.14 -29.26
N LYS A 20 -2.21 4.19 -28.69
CA LYS A 20 -3.28 5.12 -29.05
C LYS A 20 -3.50 6.12 -27.94
N PRO A 21 -2.81 7.28 -27.94
CA PRO A 21 -2.90 8.29 -26.87
C PRO A 21 -4.33 8.75 -26.61
N PHE A 22 -5.17 8.84 -27.62
CA PHE A 22 -6.56 9.27 -27.51
C PHE A 22 -7.46 8.33 -26.70
N TYR A 23 -7.00 7.13 -26.35
CA TYR A 23 -7.69 6.26 -25.38
C TYR A 23 -7.48 6.70 -23.93
N TYR A 24 -6.54 7.62 -23.69
CA TYR A 24 -6.13 8.09 -22.35
C TYR A 24 -6.27 9.61 -22.19
N GLU A 25 -5.95 10.37 -23.24
CA GLU A 25 -6.00 11.84 -23.23
C GLU A 25 -7.42 12.34 -23.03
N ASN A 26 -7.60 13.22 -22.02
CA ASN A 26 -8.90 13.74 -21.60
C ASN A 26 -9.91 12.66 -21.18
N GLY A 27 -9.43 11.49 -20.74
CA GLY A 27 -10.28 10.42 -20.21
C GLY A 27 -11.02 10.86 -18.96
N THR A 28 -12.24 10.40 -18.83
CA THR A 28 -13.13 10.70 -17.68
C THR A 28 -13.45 9.45 -16.86
N ILE A 29 -13.18 8.26 -17.39
CA ILE A 29 -13.45 6.98 -16.72
C ILE A 29 -12.21 6.59 -15.92
N PRO A 30 -12.28 6.55 -14.57
CA PRO A 30 -11.16 6.13 -13.74
C PRO A 30 -10.71 4.71 -14.11
N TRP A 31 -9.40 4.51 -14.28
CA TRP A 31 -8.83 3.23 -14.67
C TRP A 31 -7.75 2.77 -13.68
N VAL A 32 -8.15 1.84 -12.82
CA VAL A 32 -7.35 1.35 -11.71
C VAL A 32 -6.30 0.35 -12.18
N LYS A 33 -5.07 0.54 -11.74
CA LYS A 33 -3.95 -0.39 -11.90
C LYS A 33 -3.57 -0.99 -10.55
N THR A 34 -2.88 -2.11 -10.57
CA THR A 34 -2.42 -2.76 -9.32
C THR A 34 -1.56 -1.86 -8.43
N GLY A 35 -0.87 -0.87 -9.01
CA GLY A 35 -0.09 0.13 -8.27
C GLY A 35 -0.92 1.14 -7.47
N ASP A 36 -2.22 1.24 -7.75
CA ASP A 36 -3.15 2.15 -7.08
C ASP A 36 -3.80 1.50 -5.83
N LEU A 37 -3.66 0.16 -5.68
CA LEU A 37 -4.20 -0.61 -4.55
C LEU A 37 -3.33 -0.47 -3.29
N LYS A 38 -3.18 0.77 -2.78
CA LYS A 38 -2.30 1.08 -1.64
C LYS A 38 -3.03 1.30 -0.33
N THR A 39 -4.30 1.63 -0.41
CA THR A 39 -5.17 1.98 0.71
C THR A 39 -6.45 1.17 0.65
N GLN A 40 -7.22 1.14 1.76
CA GLN A 40 -8.49 0.42 1.82
C GLN A 40 -9.46 0.81 0.69
N TYR A 41 -9.50 2.09 0.35
CA TYR A 41 -10.27 2.59 -0.80
C TYR A 41 -9.34 3.11 -1.87
N VAL A 42 -9.69 2.88 -3.15
CA VAL A 42 -8.96 3.45 -4.28
C VAL A 42 -9.05 4.98 -4.20
N PRO A 43 -7.90 5.70 -4.25
CA PRO A 43 -7.91 7.17 -4.17
C PRO A 43 -8.52 7.80 -5.42
N GLU A 44 -8.98 9.04 -5.27
CA GLU A 44 -9.33 9.89 -6.42
C GLU A 44 -8.07 10.33 -7.18
N GLY A 45 -8.26 10.84 -8.43
CA GLY A 45 -7.17 11.40 -9.23
C GLY A 45 -6.22 10.36 -9.84
N ILE A 46 -6.65 9.12 -9.98
CA ILE A 46 -5.93 8.08 -10.73
C ILE A 46 -6.01 8.35 -12.25
N GLU A 47 -5.22 7.61 -13.02
CA GLU A 47 -5.28 7.65 -14.49
C GLU A 47 -6.69 7.31 -14.99
N CYS A 48 -7.14 8.04 -16.00
CA CYS A 48 -8.43 7.80 -16.63
C CYS A 48 -8.26 7.31 -18.07
N ILE A 49 -9.31 6.65 -18.58
CA ILE A 49 -9.46 6.27 -19.98
C ILE A 49 -10.68 6.96 -20.58
N THR A 50 -10.72 7.06 -21.90
CA THR A 50 -11.88 7.59 -22.63
C THR A 50 -12.94 6.48 -22.82
N GLU A 51 -14.17 6.86 -23.16
CA GLU A 51 -15.21 5.89 -23.56
C GLU A 51 -14.75 5.06 -24.77
N GLU A 52 -14.08 5.70 -25.73
CA GLU A 52 -13.52 5.00 -26.89
C GLU A 52 -12.44 3.99 -26.48
N GLY A 53 -11.61 4.29 -25.47
CA GLY A 53 -10.64 3.38 -24.90
C GLY A 53 -11.31 2.20 -24.18
N LEU A 54 -12.41 2.44 -23.49
CA LEU A 54 -13.21 1.39 -22.84
C LEU A 54 -13.83 0.45 -23.90
N ASP A 55 -14.53 1.00 -24.88
CA ASP A 55 -15.30 0.24 -25.88
C ASP A 55 -14.41 -0.56 -26.85
N ASN A 56 -13.22 -0.05 -27.15
CA ASN A 56 -12.26 -0.68 -28.06
C ASN A 56 -11.18 -1.52 -27.33
N SER A 57 -11.46 -1.95 -26.12
CA SER A 57 -10.53 -2.79 -25.36
C SER A 57 -11.25 -3.88 -24.57
N SER A 58 -10.48 -4.69 -23.84
CA SER A 58 -11.01 -5.65 -22.87
C SER A 58 -11.27 -5.04 -21.49
N ALA A 59 -11.09 -3.73 -21.32
CA ALA A 59 -11.43 -3.03 -20.08
C ALA A 59 -12.93 -3.17 -19.79
N LYS A 60 -13.27 -3.26 -18.51
CA LYS A 60 -14.64 -3.39 -18.04
C LYS A 60 -14.87 -2.42 -16.91
N LEU A 61 -16.05 -1.84 -16.89
CA LEU A 61 -16.53 -0.98 -15.84
C LEU A 61 -17.06 -1.82 -14.67
N PHE A 62 -16.68 -1.47 -13.46
CA PHE A 62 -17.09 -2.14 -12.24
C PHE A 62 -17.80 -1.15 -11.32
N PRO A 63 -18.90 -1.56 -10.65
CA PRO A 63 -19.66 -0.68 -9.79
C PRO A 63 -18.92 -0.35 -8.50
N PRO A 64 -19.34 0.69 -7.76
CA PRO A 64 -18.88 0.95 -6.40
C PRO A 64 -19.03 -0.29 -5.51
N ASN A 65 -18.23 -0.37 -4.45
CA ASN A 65 -18.17 -1.50 -3.53
C ASN A 65 -17.58 -2.81 -4.13
N THR A 66 -17.07 -2.77 -5.36
CA THR A 66 -16.27 -3.87 -5.90
C THR A 66 -14.93 -3.94 -5.15
N VAL A 67 -14.53 -5.12 -4.69
CA VAL A 67 -13.21 -5.33 -4.05
C VAL A 67 -12.22 -5.81 -5.09
N LEU A 68 -11.11 -5.11 -5.21
CA LEU A 68 -10.03 -5.41 -6.16
C LEU A 68 -8.88 -6.12 -5.47
N VAL A 69 -8.27 -7.08 -6.16
CA VAL A 69 -7.05 -7.79 -5.71
C VAL A 69 -6.03 -7.80 -6.85
N ALA A 70 -4.81 -7.38 -6.55
CA ALA A 70 -3.70 -7.50 -7.49
C ALA A 70 -3.27 -8.96 -7.63
N MET A 71 -3.19 -9.43 -8.88
CA MET A 71 -2.83 -10.81 -9.20
C MET A 71 -1.37 -10.99 -9.58
N TYR A 72 -0.62 -9.92 -9.92
CA TYR A 72 0.71 -10.04 -10.53
C TYR A 72 1.79 -9.20 -9.84
N GLY A 73 3.03 -9.73 -9.89
CA GLY A 73 4.25 -9.04 -9.55
C GLY A 73 4.38 -8.66 -8.07
N ALA A 74 5.12 -7.60 -7.77
CA ALA A 74 5.39 -7.14 -6.40
C ALA A 74 4.14 -6.71 -5.62
N THR A 75 3.02 -6.48 -6.32
CA THR A 75 1.75 -6.05 -5.72
C THR A 75 0.79 -7.20 -5.41
N ILE A 76 1.17 -8.45 -5.67
CA ILE A 76 0.29 -9.62 -5.40
C ILE A 76 -0.36 -9.50 -4.03
N GLY A 77 -1.68 -9.70 -4.01
CA GLY A 77 -2.50 -9.67 -2.81
C GLY A 77 -2.75 -8.28 -2.24
N ALA A 78 -2.27 -7.20 -2.90
CA ALA A 78 -2.74 -5.86 -2.56
C ALA A 78 -4.23 -5.75 -2.90
N CYS A 79 -5.00 -5.18 -1.98
CA CYS A 79 -6.45 -5.08 -2.07
C CYS A 79 -6.91 -3.64 -1.89
N SER A 80 -8.00 -3.27 -2.57
CA SER A 80 -8.72 -2.02 -2.34
C SER A 80 -10.19 -2.18 -2.71
N ILE A 81 -11.02 -1.31 -2.18
CA ILE A 81 -12.46 -1.21 -2.49
C ILE A 81 -12.65 -0.04 -3.45
N LEU A 82 -13.47 -0.19 -4.48
CA LEU A 82 -13.88 0.91 -5.34
C LEU A 82 -14.94 1.78 -4.61
N PRO A 83 -14.66 3.06 -4.33
CA PRO A 83 -15.66 3.96 -3.76
C PRO A 83 -16.59 4.56 -4.83
N TYR A 84 -16.20 4.44 -6.09
CA TYR A 84 -16.90 4.93 -7.28
C TYR A 84 -16.83 3.89 -8.40
N GLU A 85 -17.57 4.10 -9.48
CA GLU A 85 -17.49 3.27 -10.68
C GLU A 85 -16.15 3.50 -11.39
N ALA A 86 -15.46 2.41 -11.75
CA ALA A 86 -14.15 2.48 -12.38
C ALA A 86 -13.87 1.26 -13.27
N ALA A 87 -13.05 1.45 -14.30
CA ALA A 87 -12.45 0.34 -15.04
C ALA A 87 -11.16 -0.12 -14.33
N THR A 88 -10.67 -1.31 -14.69
CA THR A 88 -9.41 -1.85 -14.16
C THR A 88 -8.56 -2.46 -15.25
N ASN A 89 -7.25 -2.59 -15.00
CA ASN A 89 -6.40 -3.38 -15.88
C ASN A 89 -6.61 -4.90 -15.65
N GLN A 90 -6.06 -5.73 -16.53
CA GLN A 90 -6.19 -7.19 -16.48
C GLN A 90 -5.46 -7.83 -15.27
N ALA A 91 -4.60 -7.09 -14.59
CA ALA A 91 -3.85 -7.56 -13.43
C ALA A 91 -4.65 -7.44 -12.11
N CYS A 92 -5.82 -6.81 -12.15
CA CYS A 92 -6.75 -6.73 -11.03
C CYS A 92 -7.87 -7.78 -11.19
N ALA A 93 -8.03 -8.62 -10.17
CA ALA A 93 -9.26 -9.41 -10.00
C ALA A 93 -10.30 -8.54 -9.28
N ALA A 94 -11.47 -8.41 -9.87
CA ALA A 94 -12.59 -7.64 -9.36
C ALA A 94 -13.67 -8.59 -8.81
N PHE A 95 -13.92 -8.48 -7.51
CA PHE A 95 -15.00 -9.18 -6.81
C PHE A 95 -16.22 -8.28 -6.76
N LEU A 96 -17.24 -8.60 -7.55
CA LEU A 96 -18.46 -7.80 -7.63
C LEU A 96 -19.19 -7.81 -6.29
N PRO A 97 -19.92 -6.74 -5.96
CA PRO A 97 -20.70 -6.66 -4.73
C PRO A 97 -21.66 -7.83 -4.56
N ASN A 98 -21.84 -8.29 -3.32
CA ASN A 98 -22.75 -9.36 -2.95
C ASN A 98 -23.58 -8.89 -1.73
N GLU A 99 -24.88 -9.07 -1.75
CA GLU A 99 -25.81 -8.61 -0.70
C GLU A 99 -25.54 -9.25 0.66
N ASN A 100 -24.95 -10.45 0.70
CA ASN A 100 -24.68 -11.19 1.92
C ASN A 100 -23.27 -10.93 2.50
N VAL A 101 -22.47 -10.08 1.85
CA VAL A 101 -21.09 -9.83 2.27
C VAL A 101 -20.75 -8.34 2.22
N LEU A 102 -20.30 -7.81 3.35
CA LEU A 102 -19.78 -6.44 3.40
C LEU A 102 -18.48 -6.33 2.59
N PRO A 103 -18.33 -5.34 1.71
CA PRO A 103 -17.09 -5.11 0.97
C PRO A 103 -15.87 -4.98 1.88
N THR A 104 -16.01 -4.30 3.02
CA THR A 104 -14.95 -4.14 4.03
C THR A 104 -14.57 -5.46 4.70
N TYR A 105 -15.54 -6.35 4.95
CA TYR A 105 -15.27 -7.68 5.47
C TYR A 105 -14.45 -8.53 4.46
N LEU A 106 -14.86 -8.50 3.19
CA LEU A 106 -14.11 -9.17 2.12
C LEU A 106 -12.70 -8.57 1.97
N TYR A 107 -12.56 -7.24 2.03
CA TYR A 107 -11.27 -6.56 2.00
C TYR A 107 -10.33 -7.07 3.10
N TYR A 108 -10.77 -7.10 4.35
CA TYR A 108 -9.98 -7.60 5.46
C TYR A 108 -9.62 -9.08 5.32
N PHE A 109 -10.57 -9.89 4.87
CA PHE A 109 -10.32 -11.31 4.60
C PHE A 109 -9.23 -11.49 3.54
N LEU A 110 -9.34 -10.83 2.38
CA LEU A 110 -8.37 -10.93 1.28
C LEU A 110 -7.01 -10.36 1.69
N SER A 111 -6.98 -9.25 2.42
CA SER A 111 -5.76 -8.65 2.96
C SER A 111 -5.03 -9.60 3.92
N SER A 112 -5.77 -10.35 4.76
CA SER A 112 -5.19 -11.35 5.65
C SER A 112 -4.55 -12.53 4.90
N LYS A 113 -4.93 -12.77 3.64
CA LYS A 113 -4.39 -13.83 2.79
C LYS A 113 -3.19 -13.41 1.95
N ARG A 114 -2.75 -12.15 2.04
CA ARG A 114 -1.69 -11.61 1.19
C ARG A 114 -0.40 -12.43 1.23
N GLU A 115 0.06 -12.81 2.41
CA GLU A 115 1.28 -13.63 2.55
C GLU A 115 1.13 -15.00 1.88
N GLN A 116 -0.05 -15.62 2.02
CA GLN A 116 -0.36 -16.86 1.33
C GLN A 116 -0.38 -16.67 -0.18
N PHE A 117 -1.00 -15.60 -0.70
CA PHE A 117 -1.03 -15.30 -2.13
C PHE A 117 0.36 -15.08 -2.70
N VAL A 118 1.25 -14.39 -1.97
CA VAL A 118 2.65 -14.23 -2.36
C VAL A 118 3.38 -15.56 -2.40
N LYS A 119 3.17 -16.42 -1.39
CA LYS A 119 3.80 -17.74 -1.28
C LYS A 119 3.33 -18.72 -2.37
N ASP A 120 2.04 -18.69 -2.68
CA ASP A 120 1.40 -19.60 -3.66
C ASP A 120 1.54 -19.06 -5.10
N GLY A 121 2.04 -17.84 -5.27
CA GLY A 121 2.29 -17.25 -6.59
C GLY A 121 3.28 -18.06 -7.40
N VAL A 122 2.92 -18.37 -8.65
CA VAL A 122 3.71 -19.15 -9.58
C VAL A 122 4.38 -18.22 -10.60
N GLY A 123 5.66 -18.46 -10.92
CA GLY A 123 6.35 -17.72 -11.98
C GLY A 123 7.56 -16.93 -11.50
N GLY A 124 8.68 -17.55 -11.32
CA GLY A 124 10.05 -17.03 -11.13
C GLY A 124 10.18 -15.54 -10.78
N ALA A 125 10.65 -14.73 -11.73
CA ALA A 125 10.90 -13.29 -11.54
C ALA A 125 9.62 -12.43 -11.39
N GLN A 126 8.46 -12.93 -11.86
CA GLN A 126 7.17 -12.26 -11.70
C GLN A 126 6.12 -13.28 -11.23
N PRO A 127 6.06 -13.54 -9.92
CA PRO A 127 5.03 -14.43 -9.38
C PRO A 127 3.64 -13.91 -9.69
N ASN A 128 2.70 -14.82 -9.94
CA ASN A 128 1.31 -14.48 -10.20
C ASN A 128 0.36 -15.50 -9.57
N ILE A 129 -0.84 -15.06 -9.24
CA ILE A 129 -1.99 -15.89 -8.92
C ILE A 129 -3.05 -15.72 -10.00
N SER A 130 -3.78 -16.78 -10.29
CA SER A 130 -4.84 -16.74 -11.30
C SER A 130 -6.21 -16.44 -10.69
N ALA A 131 -7.14 -15.95 -11.51
CA ALA A 131 -8.54 -15.86 -11.10
C ALA A 131 -9.12 -17.23 -10.68
N GLY A 132 -8.65 -18.31 -11.31
CA GLY A 132 -9.01 -19.69 -10.93
C GLY A 132 -8.54 -20.07 -9.54
N TYR A 133 -7.31 -19.65 -9.16
CA TYR A 133 -6.80 -19.80 -7.80
C TYR A 133 -7.69 -19.05 -6.80
N LEU A 134 -7.98 -17.77 -7.05
CA LEU A 134 -8.83 -16.95 -6.18
C LEU A 134 -10.22 -17.55 -6.00
N LYS A 135 -10.83 -18.09 -7.07
CA LYS A 135 -12.14 -18.76 -7.01
C LYS A 135 -12.15 -19.96 -6.05
N ASN A 136 -11.03 -20.65 -5.87
CA ASN A 136 -10.92 -21.84 -5.02
C ASN A 136 -10.56 -21.53 -3.55
N VAL A 137 -10.24 -20.28 -3.22
CA VAL A 137 -9.94 -19.88 -1.84
C VAL A 137 -11.16 -20.08 -0.95
N GLN A 138 -10.97 -20.76 0.20
CA GLN A 138 -12.03 -21.00 1.17
C GLN A 138 -12.37 -19.70 1.93
N PHE A 139 -13.64 -19.35 1.94
CA PHE A 139 -14.19 -18.15 2.53
C PHE A 139 -15.19 -18.48 3.65
N GLY A 140 -15.07 -17.78 4.76
CA GLY A 140 -16.00 -17.90 5.86
C GLY A 140 -17.20 -17.00 5.66
N LEU A 141 -18.26 -17.49 5.00
CA LEU A 141 -19.52 -16.77 4.93
C LEU A 141 -20.22 -16.88 6.29
N ILE A 142 -20.26 -15.77 7.01
CA ILE A 142 -20.88 -15.63 8.34
C ILE A 142 -22.05 -14.64 8.27
N PRO A 143 -22.98 -14.68 9.26
CA PRO A 143 -24.10 -13.74 9.33
C PRO A 143 -23.63 -12.27 9.27
N MET A 144 -24.43 -11.41 8.64
CA MET A 144 -24.11 -9.99 8.43
C MET A 144 -23.73 -9.27 9.73
N GLN A 145 -24.46 -9.52 10.83
CA GLN A 145 -24.14 -8.88 12.11
C GLN A 145 -22.74 -9.21 12.60
N GLN A 146 -22.29 -10.46 12.44
CA GLN A 146 -20.93 -10.85 12.82
C GLN A 146 -19.87 -10.21 11.92
N GLN A 147 -20.19 -10.02 10.62
CA GLN A 147 -19.28 -9.28 9.72
C GLN A 147 -19.13 -7.84 10.18
N ILE A 148 -20.23 -7.15 10.54
CA ILE A 148 -20.23 -5.78 11.08
C ILE A 148 -19.35 -5.72 12.34
N ASP A 149 -19.57 -6.61 13.30
CA ASP A 149 -18.83 -6.62 14.56
C ASP A 149 -17.32 -6.83 14.37
N ILE A 150 -16.94 -7.66 13.38
CA ILE A 150 -15.53 -7.88 13.03
C ILE A 150 -14.94 -6.63 12.38
N VAL A 151 -15.61 -6.07 11.39
CA VAL A 151 -15.16 -4.87 10.67
C VAL A 151 -14.96 -3.70 11.63
N GLU A 152 -15.93 -3.43 12.52
CA GLU A 152 -15.79 -2.36 13.51
C GLU A 152 -14.57 -2.52 14.43
N LYS A 153 -14.26 -3.76 14.83
CA LYS A 153 -13.08 -4.03 15.65
C LYS A 153 -11.80 -3.79 14.87
N LEU A 154 -11.73 -4.26 13.62
CA LEU A 154 -10.56 -4.10 12.77
C LEU A 154 -10.32 -2.63 12.40
N ASP A 155 -11.37 -1.88 12.05
CA ASP A 155 -11.29 -0.45 11.78
C ASP A 155 -10.76 0.35 13.00
N LYS A 156 -11.21 -0.01 14.22
CA LYS A 156 -10.68 0.59 15.46
C LYS A 156 -9.19 0.30 15.64
N VAL A 157 -8.75 -0.93 15.37
CA VAL A 157 -7.35 -1.33 15.48
C VAL A 157 -6.49 -0.61 14.43
N GLU A 158 -6.93 -0.54 13.18
CA GLU A 158 -6.21 0.19 12.12
C GLU A 158 -6.09 1.68 12.45
N LYS A 159 -7.17 2.30 12.94
CA LYS A 159 -7.14 3.69 13.39
C LYS A 159 -6.16 3.90 14.54
N LEU A 160 -6.10 3.00 15.50
CA LEU A 160 -5.12 3.07 16.60
C LEU A 160 -3.69 2.93 16.08
N ILE A 161 -3.42 2.02 15.15
CA ILE A 161 -2.12 1.85 14.54
C ILE A 161 -1.70 3.13 13.79
N ALA A 162 -2.60 3.73 13.01
CA ALA A 162 -2.34 4.98 12.30
C ALA A 162 -2.01 6.13 13.27
N LEU A 163 -2.80 6.30 14.33
CA LEU A 163 -2.56 7.31 15.36
C LEU A 163 -1.21 7.11 16.07
N ARG A 164 -0.83 5.86 16.36
CA ARG A 164 0.46 5.55 16.98
C ARG A 164 1.64 5.86 16.07
N LYS A 165 1.52 5.55 14.77
CA LYS A 165 2.54 5.92 13.78
C LYS A 165 2.70 7.44 13.69
N GLU A 166 1.59 8.18 13.69
CA GLU A 166 1.63 9.65 13.69
C GLU A 166 2.28 10.19 14.98
N GLN A 167 1.94 9.63 16.15
CA GLN A 167 2.56 10.02 17.43
C GLN A 167 4.08 9.79 17.42
N LEU A 168 4.54 8.63 16.92
CA LEU A 168 5.97 8.35 16.80
C LEU A 168 6.67 9.35 15.88
N ALA A 169 6.08 9.64 14.70
CA ALA A 169 6.65 10.64 13.80
C ALA A 169 6.73 12.04 14.43
N LYS A 170 5.70 12.45 15.21
CA LYS A 170 5.73 13.73 15.96
C LYS A 170 6.78 13.74 17.06
N LEU A 171 6.97 12.62 17.77
CA LEU A 171 8.03 12.51 18.78
C LEU A 171 9.42 12.62 18.14
N ASP A 172 9.66 11.94 17.01
CA ASP A 172 10.92 12.06 16.27
C ASP A 172 11.18 13.51 15.81
N GLN A 173 10.13 14.20 15.36
CA GLN A 173 10.22 15.59 14.97
C GLN A 173 10.52 16.49 16.19
N LEU A 174 9.90 16.23 17.34
CA LEU A 174 10.14 16.97 18.58
C LEU A 174 11.59 16.80 19.05
N VAL A 175 12.12 15.57 19.02
CA VAL A 175 13.53 15.31 19.38
C VAL A 175 14.47 16.10 18.47
N LYS A 176 14.24 16.08 17.15
CA LYS A 176 15.01 16.85 16.18
C LYS A 176 14.93 18.35 16.44
N SER A 177 13.72 18.88 16.64
CA SER A 177 13.51 20.30 16.91
C SER A 177 14.20 20.74 18.20
N ARG A 178 14.09 19.91 19.26
CA ARG A 178 14.72 20.20 20.54
C ARG A 178 16.23 20.16 20.46
N PHE A 179 16.77 19.23 19.67
CA PHE A 179 18.20 19.18 19.40
C PHE A 179 18.70 20.46 18.70
N VAL A 180 17.99 20.89 17.65
CA VAL A 180 18.33 22.14 16.92
C VAL A 180 18.16 23.35 17.81
N GLU A 181 17.15 23.40 18.67
CA GLU A 181 16.96 24.50 19.63
C GLU A 181 18.13 24.58 20.64
N MET A 182 18.62 23.44 21.12
CA MET A 182 19.69 23.41 22.15
C MET A 182 21.08 23.60 21.56
N PHE A 183 21.35 23.10 20.36
CA PHE A 183 22.68 23.03 19.78
C PHE A 183 22.84 23.85 18.49
N GLY A 184 21.75 24.40 17.96
CA GLY A 184 21.73 25.05 16.65
C GLY A 184 21.63 24.06 15.51
N ASP A 185 21.51 24.58 14.29
CA ASP A 185 21.59 23.76 13.09
C ASP A 185 23.05 23.45 12.78
N LEU A 186 23.42 22.17 12.96
CA LEU A 186 24.79 21.71 12.73
C LEU A 186 25.21 21.70 11.25
N ALA A 187 24.26 21.83 10.34
CA ALA A 187 24.51 21.95 8.91
C ALA A 187 24.62 23.40 8.45
N ALA A 188 24.33 24.37 9.32
CA ALA A 188 24.42 25.78 9.02
C ALA A 188 25.88 26.25 8.92
N PRO A 189 26.21 27.16 7.96
CA PRO A 189 27.56 27.67 7.79
C PRO A 189 28.12 28.41 9.02
N ASP A 190 27.24 28.90 9.87
CA ASP A 190 27.56 29.65 11.13
C ASP A 190 27.47 28.79 12.38
N CYS A 191 27.53 27.47 12.21
CA CYS A 191 27.52 26.54 13.34
C CYS A 191 28.65 26.85 14.33
N LYS A 192 28.25 27.07 15.60
CA LYS A 192 29.19 27.48 16.68
C LYS A 192 29.98 26.32 17.30
N TRP A 193 29.69 25.10 16.87
CA TRP A 193 30.30 23.89 17.42
C TRP A 193 31.47 23.44 16.55
N ASP A 194 32.58 23.12 17.23
CA ASP A 194 33.72 22.50 16.59
C ASP A 194 33.36 21.03 16.24
N SER A 195 33.62 20.61 15.02
CA SER A 195 33.29 19.27 14.54
C SER A 195 33.94 18.14 15.36
N GLU A 196 35.13 18.38 15.93
CA GLU A 196 35.83 17.42 16.80
C GLU A 196 35.11 17.24 18.14
N LYS A 197 34.59 18.34 18.74
CA LYS A 197 33.86 18.26 20.01
C LYS A 197 32.49 17.56 19.87
N LEU A 198 31.85 17.66 18.74
CA LEU A 198 30.58 16.97 18.44
C LEU A 198 30.75 15.45 18.36
N VAL A 199 31.81 14.96 17.75
CA VAL A 199 32.13 13.55 17.73
C VAL A 199 32.31 12.99 19.15
N TYR A 200 32.97 13.71 20.02
CA TYR A 200 33.15 13.33 21.45
C TYR A 200 31.84 13.41 22.26
N ALA A 201 30.98 14.37 21.98
CA ALA A 201 29.70 14.51 22.68
C ALA A 201 28.65 13.43 22.27
N CYS A 202 28.76 12.92 21.06
CA CYS A 202 27.86 11.87 20.53
C CYS A 202 28.30 10.45 20.92
N VAL A 203 29.48 10.24 21.48
CA VAL A 203 30.00 8.93 21.91
C VAL A 203 29.66 8.68 23.37
N ASN A 204 28.38 8.68 23.73
CA ASN A 204 27.96 8.07 24.97
C ASN A 204 27.43 6.67 24.62
N PRO A 205 28.08 5.56 25.07
CA PRO A 205 27.70 4.19 24.71
C PRO A 205 26.30 3.77 25.19
N GLU A 206 25.66 4.55 26.05
CA GLU A 206 24.31 4.29 26.56
C GLU A 206 23.18 4.95 25.75
N VAL A 207 23.51 5.81 24.79
CA VAL A 207 22.53 6.42 23.87
C VAL A 207 22.60 5.72 22.53
N ASN A 208 21.59 4.90 22.22
CA ASN A 208 21.42 4.31 20.88
C ASN A 208 21.49 5.42 19.82
N LEU A 209 22.50 5.37 18.98
CA LEU A 209 22.74 6.29 17.87
C LEU A 209 21.49 6.37 16.99
N VAL A 210 20.75 7.47 17.12
CA VAL A 210 19.75 7.85 16.13
C VAL A 210 20.51 8.09 14.83
N GLN A 211 20.26 7.27 13.81
CA GLN A 211 20.82 7.47 12.47
C GLN A 211 20.34 8.83 11.94
N PHE A 212 21.21 9.82 11.99
CA PHE A 212 21.01 11.07 11.25
C PHE A 212 21.11 10.73 9.77
N GLY A 213 20.04 11.10 9.02
CA GLY A 213 19.93 10.74 7.61
C GLY A 213 21.11 11.26 6.77
N ASN A 214 21.49 10.43 5.83
CA ASN A 214 22.35 10.62 4.63
C ASN A 214 23.15 11.92 4.48
N SER A 215 23.89 12.36 5.49
CA SER A 215 25.03 13.24 5.29
C SER A 215 26.20 12.38 4.84
N LYS A 216 26.89 12.80 3.76
CA LYS A 216 28.07 12.14 3.21
C LYS A 216 29.19 12.14 4.27
N ILE A 217 29.20 11.12 5.13
CA ILE A 217 30.30 10.89 6.06
C ILE A 217 31.50 10.46 5.21
N ASN A 218 32.60 11.18 5.37
CA ASN A 218 33.88 10.88 4.70
C ASN A 218 34.30 9.42 5.01
N PRO A 219 34.78 8.63 4.04
CA PRO A 219 35.19 7.23 4.26
C PRO A 219 36.20 7.02 5.38
N GLU A 220 37.03 8.01 5.70
CA GLU A 220 37.99 7.95 6.82
C GLU A 220 37.32 8.05 8.19
N GLU A 221 36.24 8.82 8.33
CA GLU A 221 35.48 8.94 9.57
C GLU A 221 34.71 7.64 9.89
N LYS A 222 34.31 6.88 8.88
CA LYS A 222 33.73 5.54 9.01
C LYS A 222 34.71 4.54 9.66
N LYS A 223 36.02 4.71 9.45
CA LYS A 223 37.05 3.86 10.03
C LYS A 223 37.19 4.06 11.53
N VAL A 224 37.09 5.28 11.99
CA VAL A 224 37.18 5.63 13.42
C VAL A 224 35.95 5.12 14.17
N MET A 225 34.74 5.21 13.61
CA MET A 225 33.51 4.66 14.22
C MET A 225 33.53 3.12 14.35
N ASN A 226 34.24 2.41 13.49
CA ASN A 226 34.35 0.93 13.56
C ASN A 226 35.47 0.44 14.49
N MET A 227 36.36 1.31 14.98
CA MET A 227 37.41 0.98 15.97
C MET A 227 36.94 1.12 17.43
N VAL A 228 35.73 1.63 17.67
CA VAL A 228 35.18 1.86 19.02
C VAL A 228 34.00 0.87 19.32
N ARG A 229 33.95 -0.22 18.59
CA ARG A 229 33.08 -1.38 18.89
C ARG A 229 33.83 -2.48 19.56
#